data_eb0de6b9bf659f02d9e296501b8f3d06
#
_entry.id   eb0de6b9bf659f02d9e296501b8f3d06
#
_cell.length_a   1.000
_cell.length_b   1.000
_cell.length_c   1.000
_cell.angle_alpha   90.00
_cell.angle_beta   90.00
_cell.angle_gamma   90.00
#
_symmetry.space_group_name_H-M   'P 1'
#
loop_
_entity.id
_entity.type
_entity.pdbx_description
1 polymer ?
#
loop_
_entity_poly.entity_id
_entity_poly.type
_entity_poly.pdbx_seq_one_letter_code
_entity_poly.pdbx_strand_id
1 'polypeptide(L)'
;TFKLNMANVTEPFTTPELNGTFNSWCGNCNPMSSPLQNDIWEVTLPFVSGDTIEYKFSADDWSIQETNDPTGFCTNGNTNFTNRILVIPNSDTTLIPVCWGSCDTCSSVSSNIQNQTKDILVYPNPSEGFITIQNKNVIDKIIIRDIYGKTVYIDDKNQRNKLINLTNFQSNVYCLSYLINDKWETEYIVIQH
;
A
#
# COMPACT_ATOMS: atom_id res chain seq x y z
N THR A 1 6.16 14.47 -1.86
CA THR A 1 5.44 14.04 -3.08
C THR A 1 4.25 13.16 -2.71
N PHE A 2 3.05 13.52 -3.17
CA PHE A 2 1.82 12.70 -3.10
C PHE A 2 1.74 11.83 -4.34
N LYS A 3 1.22 10.62 -4.18
CA LYS A 3 0.99 9.68 -5.28
C LYS A 3 -0.40 9.05 -5.18
N LEU A 4 -1.07 9.00 -6.30
CA LEU A 4 -2.42 8.47 -6.44
C LEU A 4 -2.44 7.41 -7.54
N ASN A 5 -3.10 6.28 -7.30
CA ASN A 5 -3.33 5.26 -8.31
C ASN A 5 -4.80 5.32 -8.76
N MET A 6 -5.01 5.57 -10.06
CA MET A 6 -6.32 5.72 -10.70
C MET A 6 -6.81 4.44 -11.41
N ALA A 7 -6.10 3.32 -11.28
CA ALA A 7 -6.41 2.07 -12.01
C ALA A 7 -7.84 1.56 -11.83
N ASN A 8 -8.48 1.88 -10.68
CA ASN A 8 -9.83 1.41 -10.36
C ASN A 8 -10.92 2.46 -10.64
N VAL A 9 -10.56 3.62 -11.21
CA VAL A 9 -11.52 4.65 -11.56
C VAL A 9 -12.13 4.32 -12.92
N THR A 10 -13.44 4.21 -12.96
CA THR A 10 -14.21 3.85 -14.18
C THR A 10 -14.83 5.07 -14.86
N GLU A 11 -15.02 6.15 -14.11
CA GLU A 11 -15.49 7.42 -14.65
C GLU A 11 -14.40 8.06 -15.53
N PRO A 12 -14.78 8.64 -16.68
CA PRO A 12 -13.81 9.33 -17.50
C PRO A 12 -13.26 10.56 -16.79
N PHE A 13 -11.95 10.74 -16.84
CA PHE A 13 -11.24 11.89 -16.30
C PHE A 13 -10.07 12.28 -17.20
N THR A 14 -9.59 13.50 -17.04
CA THR A 14 -8.44 14.04 -17.78
C THR A 14 -7.25 14.24 -16.82
N THR A 15 -7.48 14.96 -15.72
CA THR A 15 -6.39 15.35 -14.83
C THR A 15 -6.84 15.22 -13.37
N PRO A 16 -6.26 14.31 -12.61
CA PRO A 16 -6.42 14.28 -11.15
C PRO A 16 -5.77 15.49 -10.49
N GLU A 17 -6.32 15.90 -9.35
CA GLU A 17 -5.84 17.04 -8.57
C GLU A 17 -5.76 16.69 -7.09
N LEU A 18 -4.86 17.39 -6.39
CA LEU A 18 -4.76 17.33 -4.93
C LEU A 18 -5.35 18.59 -4.30
N ASN A 19 -6.42 18.42 -3.55
CA ASN A 19 -7.11 19.50 -2.86
C ASN A 19 -7.05 19.34 -1.34
N GLY A 20 -7.04 20.43 -0.61
CA GLY A 20 -6.99 20.36 0.84
C GLY A 20 -7.00 21.71 1.53
N THR A 21 -6.78 21.69 2.84
CA THR A 21 -6.71 22.90 3.68
C THR A 21 -5.63 23.88 3.24
N PHE A 22 -4.58 23.38 2.60
CA PHE A 22 -3.43 24.17 2.14
C PHE A 22 -3.70 25.01 0.88
N ASN A 23 -4.73 24.68 0.08
CA ASN A 23 -5.10 25.43 -1.12
C ASN A 23 -6.56 25.90 -1.09
N SER A 24 -7.19 25.90 0.09
CA SER A 24 -8.60 26.28 0.29
C SER A 24 -9.57 25.49 -0.61
N TRP A 25 -9.25 24.23 -0.90
CA TRP A 25 -10.07 23.33 -1.73
C TRP A 25 -10.31 23.83 -3.15
N CYS A 26 -9.31 24.44 -3.74
CA CYS A 26 -9.36 25.23 -4.98
C CYS A 26 -9.87 24.47 -6.22
N GLY A 27 -9.87 23.15 -6.22
CA GLY A 27 -10.21 22.34 -7.40
C GLY A 27 -8.96 22.08 -8.25
N ASN A 28 -8.67 22.93 -9.21
CA ASN A 28 -7.65 22.73 -10.23
C ASN A 28 -6.28 23.39 -9.95
N CYS A 29 -6.03 23.87 -8.70
CA CYS A 29 -4.78 24.58 -8.38
C CYS A 29 -3.56 23.65 -8.29
N ASN A 30 -3.74 22.40 -7.99
CA ASN A 30 -2.65 21.43 -7.84
C ASN A 30 -2.88 20.18 -8.72
N PRO A 31 -2.77 20.34 -10.06
CA PRO A 31 -2.91 19.23 -10.98
C PRO A 31 -1.76 18.23 -10.79
N MET A 32 -2.09 16.96 -10.88
CA MET A 32 -1.13 15.85 -10.84
C MET A 32 -0.66 15.51 -12.25
N SER A 33 0.48 14.86 -12.34
CA SER A 33 1.04 14.35 -13.60
C SER A 33 1.31 12.85 -13.51
N SER A 34 1.25 12.13 -14.63
CA SER A 34 1.66 10.74 -14.73
C SER A 34 2.94 10.64 -15.58
N PRO A 35 4.14 10.76 -14.98
CA PRO A 35 5.40 10.82 -15.72
C PRO A 35 5.71 9.52 -16.46
N LEU A 36 5.17 8.39 -16.00
CA LEU A 36 5.34 7.08 -16.62
C LEU A 36 4.19 6.71 -17.56
N GLN A 37 3.22 7.62 -17.77
CA GLN A 37 2.01 7.37 -18.58
C GLN A 37 1.28 6.07 -18.18
N ASN A 38 1.18 5.84 -16.87
CA ASN A 38 0.48 4.71 -16.27
C ASN A 38 -0.61 5.25 -15.31
N ASP A 39 -1.23 4.35 -14.54
CA ASP A 39 -2.28 4.71 -13.59
C ASP A 39 -1.78 5.48 -12.35
N ILE A 40 -0.47 5.66 -12.19
CA ILE A 40 0.11 6.40 -11.07
C ILE A 40 0.29 7.87 -11.44
N TRP A 41 -0.34 8.73 -10.67
CA TRP A 41 -0.27 10.17 -10.77
C TRP A 41 0.44 10.75 -9.55
N GLU A 42 1.19 11.83 -9.73
CA GLU A 42 1.95 12.44 -8.65
C GLU A 42 1.96 13.97 -8.70
N VAL A 43 2.07 14.59 -7.51
CA VAL A 43 2.31 16.01 -7.33
C VAL A 43 3.22 16.27 -6.14
N THR A 44 4.17 17.15 -6.29
CA THR A 44 5.09 17.56 -5.22
C THR A 44 4.76 18.99 -4.78
N LEU A 45 4.46 19.15 -3.50
CA LEU A 45 4.14 20.43 -2.88
C LEU A 45 5.04 20.67 -1.66
N PRO A 46 5.43 21.93 -1.39
CA PRO A 46 6.12 22.30 -0.16
C PRO A 46 5.13 22.44 1.00
N PHE A 47 5.51 21.95 2.17
CA PHE A 47 4.77 22.07 3.43
C PHE A 47 5.73 22.37 4.58
N VAL A 48 5.17 22.86 5.68
CA VAL A 48 5.91 23.00 6.94
C VAL A 48 5.87 21.68 7.69
N SER A 49 7.05 21.21 8.11
CA SER A 49 7.18 19.98 8.91
C SER A 49 6.36 20.07 10.21
N GLY A 50 5.65 18.99 10.53
CA GLY A 50 4.80 18.87 11.71
C GLY A 50 3.39 19.43 11.56
N ASP A 51 3.09 20.17 10.48
CA ASP A 51 1.73 20.61 10.20
C ASP A 51 0.82 19.40 9.95
N THR A 52 -0.44 19.54 10.32
CA THR A 52 -1.48 18.57 10.01
C THR A 52 -2.37 19.15 8.92
N ILE A 53 -2.48 18.44 7.82
CA ILE A 53 -3.35 18.84 6.68
C ILE A 53 -4.49 17.85 6.50
N GLU A 54 -5.63 18.35 6.08
CA GLU A 54 -6.69 17.55 5.47
C GLU A 54 -6.66 17.72 3.96
N TYR A 55 -6.83 16.61 3.24
CA TYR A 55 -6.81 16.62 1.78
C TYR A 55 -7.73 15.58 1.17
N LYS A 56 -8.01 15.74 -0.12
CA LYS A 56 -8.82 14.84 -0.93
C LYS A 56 -8.32 14.88 -2.38
N PHE A 57 -8.43 13.76 -3.06
CA PHE A 57 -8.23 13.72 -4.50
C PHE A 57 -9.55 14.01 -5.24
N SER A 58 -9.45 14.82 -6.26
CA SER A 58 -10.51 15.08 -7.25
C SER A 58 -9.95 14.97 -8.66
N ALA A 59 -10.76 15.12 -9.67
CA ALA A 59 -10.30 15.31 -11.04
C ALA A 59 -11.20 16.30 -11.76
N ASP A 60 -10.60 16.99 -12.75
CA ASP A 60 -11.25 17.90 -13.68
C ASP A 60 -12.12 18.94 -12.95
N ASP A 61 -11.47 19.65 -11.99
CA ASP A 61 -12.07 20.74 -11.20
C ASP A 61 -13.33 20.27 -10.45
N TRP A 62 -13.20 19.19 -9.65
CA TRP A 62 -14.29 18.55 -8.89
C TRP A 62 -15.37 17.87 -9.73
N SER A 63 -15.17 17.65 -11.04
CA SER A 63 -16.11 16.87 -11.85
C SER A 63 -16.31 15.47 -11.29
N ILE A 64 -15.24 14.86 -10.76
CA ILE A 64 -15.28 13.69 -9.92
C ILE A 64 -14.42 13.90 -8.67
N GLN A 65 -14.77 13.25 -7.58
CA GLN A 65 -14.02 13.26 -6.33
C GLN A 65 -14.04 11.89 -5.68
N GLU A 66 -12.98 11.57 -4.95
CA GLU A 66 -12.97 10.32 -4.19
C GLU A 66 -13.98 10.33 -3.04
N THR A 67 -14.56 9.16 -2.79
CA THR A 67 -15.38 8.91 -1.60
C THR A 67 -14.59 8.02 -0.65
N ASN A 68 -14.19 8.57 0.49
CA ASN A 68 -13.39 7.87 1.50
C ASN A 68 -14.29 7.27 2.58
N ASP A 69 -13.88 6.13 3.14
CA ASP A 69 -14.50 5.54 4.33
C ASP A 69 -14.10 6.38 5.57
N PRO A 70 -15.08 6.95 6.32
CA PRO A 70 -14.77 7.71 7.54
C PRO A 70 -14.10 6.87 8.64
N THR A 71 -14.20 5.55 8.59
CA THR A 71 -13.53 4.65 9.52
C THR A 71 -12.12 4.29 9.09
N GLY A 72 -11.70 4.73 7.89
CA GLY A 72 -10.38 4.47 7.34
C GLY A 72 -9.27 5.13 8.17
N PHE A 73 -8.16 4.42 8.38
CA PHE A 73 -7.03 4.89 9.19
C PHE A 73 -6.34 6.17 8.65
N CYS A 74 -6.56 6.50 7.39
CA CYS A 74 -5.99 7.68 6.74
C CYS A 74 -6.93 8.87 6.71
N THR A 75 -8.13 8.77 7.32
CA THR A 75 -9.18 9.78 7.24
C THR A 75 -9.39 10.53 8.55
N ASN A 76 -10.05 11.68 8.47
CA ASN A 76 -10.34 12.54 9.62
C ASN A 76 -11.48 12.02 10.52
N GLY A 77 -12.11 10.90 10.17
CA GLY A 77 -13.23 10.30 10.94
C GLY A 77 -14.57 11.04 10.82
N ASN A 78 -14.66 12.11 10.01
CA ASN A 78 -15.86 12.91 9.86
C ASN A 78 -16.77 12.29 8.79
N THR A 79 -17.96 11.84 9.20
CA THR A 79 -18.93 11.19 8.30
C THR A 79 -19.57 12.13 7.28
N ASN A 80 -19.60 13.44 7.55
CA ASN A 80 -20.19 14.43 6.63
C ASN A 80 -19.15 14.98 5.63
N PHE A 81 -17.88 15.08 6.07
CA PHE A 81 -16.77 15.62 5.29
C PHE A 81 -15.56 14.73 5.48
N THR A 82 -15.60 13.52 4.94
CA THR A 82 -14.52 12.57 5.05
C THR A 82 -13.36 12.98 4.15
N ASN A 83 -12.32 13.54 4.74
CA ASN A 83 -11.07 13.89 4.10
C ASN A 83 -9.95 12.97 4.56
N ARG A 84 -8.89 12.84 3.78
CA ARG A 84 -7.63 12.25 4.24
C ARG A 84 -6.95 13.20 5.22
N ILE A 85 -6.18 12.66 6.16
CA ILE A 85 -5.39 13.43 7.11
C ILE A 85 -3.93 13.02 7.00
N LEU A 86 -3.02 13.99 7.06
CA LEU A 86 -1.58 13.76 7.04
C LEU A 86 -0.88 14.72 7.98
N VAL A 87 -0.04 14.18 8.85
CA VAL A 87 0.98 14.97 9.57
C VAL A 87 2.22 15.03 8.68
N ILE A 88 2.65 16.24 8.34
CA ILE A 88 3.77 16.46 7.42
C ILE A 88 5.08 15.95 8.04
N PRO A 89 5.80 15.04 7.37
CA PRO A 89 7.06 14.49 7.85
C PRO A 89 8.16 15.54 8.06
N ASN A 90 9.15 15.19 8.89
CA ASN A 90 10.29 16.08 9.18
C ASN A 90 11.35 16.16 8.06
N SER A 91 11.17 15.42 6.99
CA SER A 91 12.08 15.38 5.83
C SER A 91 11.30 15.22 4.54
N ASP A 92 11.94 15.59 3.43
CA ASP A 92 11.37 15.38 2.10
C ASP A 92 10.96 13.91 1.92
N THR A 93 9.70 13.70 1.64
CA THR A 93 9.11 12.37 1.61
C THR A 93 8.29 12.17 0.33
N THR A 94 8.43 10.99 -0.26
CA THR A 94 7.52 10.50 -1.29
C THR A 94 6.59 9.47 -0.67
N LEU A 95 5.29 9.77 -0.66
CA LEU A 95 4.27 8.86 -0.13
C LEU A 95 4.08 7.65 -1.06
N ILE A 96 3.70 6.53 -0.47
CA ILE A 96 3.31 5.34 -1.25
C ILE A 96 2.03 5.66 -2.05
N PRO A 97 1.92 5.21 -3.31
CA PRO A 97 0.69 5.41 -4.07
C PRO A 97 -0.52 4.79 -3.37
N VAL A 98 -1.53 5.60 -3.10
CA VAL A 98 -2.80 5.13 -2.54
C VAL A 98 -3.84 4.98 -3.65
N CYS A 99 -4.78 4.07 -3.48
CA CYS A 99 -5.90 3.91 -4.40
C CYS A 99 -6.91 5.04 -4.24
N TRP A 100 -7.55 5.44 -5.33
CA TRP A 100 -8.70 6.34 -5.30
C TRP A 100 -9.78 5.83 -4.34
N GLY A 101 -10.17 6.65 -3.38
CA GLY A 101 -11.19 6.32 -2.38
C GLY A 101 -10.78 5.23 -1.36
N SER A 102 -9.49 4.91 -1.24
CA SER A 102 -8.99 3.92 -0.28
C SER A 102 -7.74 4.39 0.45
N CYS A 103 -7.58 4.00 1.70
CA CYS A 103 -6.34 4.21 2.46
C CYS A 103 -5.20 3.30 2.00
N ASP A 104 -5.51 2.23 1.28
CA ASP A 104 -4.56 1.20 0.86
C ASP A 104 -4.02 1.46 -0.55
N THR A 105 -2.95 0.75 -0.89
CA THR A 105 -2.45 0.68 -2.26
C THR A 105 -3.44 -0.10 -3.13
N CYS A 106 -3.59 0.28 -4.41
CA CYS A 106 -4.34 -0.53 -5.35
C CYS A 106 -3.66 -1.87 -5.51
N SER A 107 -4.38 -2.93 -5.19
CA SER A 107 -4.01 -4.24 -5.71
C SER A 107 -4.16 -4.18 -7.23
N SER A 108 -3.10 -4.43 -7.99
CA SER A 108 -3.19 -4.59 -9.43
C SER A 108 -4.07 -5.81 -9.72
N VAL A 109 -5.37 -5.56 -9.90
CA VAL A 109 -6.30 -6.60 -10.33
C VAL A 109 -6.11 -6.76 -11.84
N SER A 110 -5.17 -7.59 -12.25
CA SER A 110 -5.34 -8.25 -13.54
C SER A 110 -6.71 -8.92 -13.52
N SER A 111 -7.59 -8.47 -14.41
CA SER A 111 -8.99 -8.88 -14.53
C SER A 111 -9.14 -10.40 -14.62
N ASN A 112 -9.32 -11.01 -13.48
CA ASN A 112 -10.02 -12.25 -13.26
C ASN A 112 -10.51 -12.22 -11.82
N ILE A 113 -11.75 -11.71 -11.62
CA ILE A 113 -12.44 -11.81 -10.36
C ILE A 113 -12.76 -13.29 -10.14
N GLN A 114 -11.81 -14.00 -9.56
CA GLN A 114 -12.12 -15.05 -8.60
C GLN A 114 -11.88 -14.43 -7.24
N ASN A 115 -12.89 -14.42 -6.38
CA ASN A 115 -12.74 -14.26 -4.93
C ASN A 115 -11.71 -15.28 -4.45
N GLN A 116 -10.42 -14.97 -4.62
CA GLN A 116 -9.37 -15.69 -3.95
C GLN A 116 -9.33 -15.10 -2.53
N THR A 117 -10.08 -15.71 -1.62
CA THR A 117 -9.65 -15.75 -0.24
C THR A 117 -8.16 -16.07 -0.28
N LYS A 118 -7.32 -15.16 0.20
CA LYS A 118 -5.87 -15.38 0.28
C LYS A 118 -5.68 -16.71 1.01
N ASP A 119 -5.39 -17.76 0.27
CA ASP A 119 -5.34 -19.12 0.81
C ASP A 119 -4.15 -19.31 1.75
N ILE A 120 -3.24 -18.33 1.77
CA ILE A 120 -2.07 -18.31 2.62
C ILE A 120 -2.20 -17.23 3.71
N LEU A 121 -1.85 -17.61 4.92
CA LEU A 121 -1.80 -16.74 6.08
C LEU A 121 -0.38 -16.75 6.64
N VAL A 122 0.20 -15.57 6.86
CA VAL A 122 1.51 -15.38 7.49
C VAL A 122 1.31 -14.56 8.76
N TYR A 123 1.56 -15.18 9.91
CA TYR A 123 1.32 -14.55 11.20
C TYR A 123 2.27 -15.06 12.29
N PRO A 124 2.52 -14.24 13.34
CA PRO A 124 2.22 -12.83 13.42
C PRO A 124 3.08 -12.00 12.46
N ASN A 125 2.56 -10.88 12.00
CA ASN A 125 3.31 -9.89 11.24
C ASN A 125 2.81 -8.48 11.64
N PRO A 126 3.58 -7.69 12.39
CA PRO A 126 4.97 -7.91 12.83
C PRO A 126 5.20 -9.10 13.76
N SER A 127 6.44 -9.60 13.79
CA SER A 127 6.85 -10.76 14.58
C SER A 127 8.03 -10.45 15.51
N GLU A 128 8.02 -11.03 16.70
CA GLU A 128 9.12 -10.98 17.67
C GLU A 128 10.13 -12.14 17.49
N GLY A 129 10.10 -12.83 16.34
CA GLY A 129 11.08 -13.86 16.00
C GLY A 129 10.52 -15.20 15.53
N PHE A 130 9.20 -15.38 15.51
CA PHE A 130 8.57 -16.58 14.94
C PHE A 130 7.43 -16.19 14.05
N ILE A 131 7.38 -16.75 12.84
CA ILE A 131 6.23 -16.64 11.94
C ILE A 131 5.68 -18.01 11.61
N THR A 132 4.38 -18.11 11.48
CA THR A 132 3.68 -19.25 10.92
C THR A 132 3.20 -18.92 9.53
N ILE A 133 3.51 -19.77 8.58
CA ILE A 133 2.93 -19.72 7.23
C ILE A 133 1.94 -20.89 7.16
N GLN A 134 0.68 -20.59 6.89
CA GLN A 134 -0.40 -21.57 6.76
C GLN A 134 -1.06 -21.44 5.40
N ASN A 135 -1.25 -22.56 4.70
CA ASN A 135 -1.92 -22.59 3.41
C ASN A 135 -2.78 -23.84 3.26
N LYS A 136 -3.85 -23.76 2.47
CA LYS A 136 -4.67 -24.92 2.10
C LYS A 136 -3.93 -25.88 1.17
N ASN A 137 -3.11 -25.33 0.27
CA ASN A 137 -2.27 -26.10 -0.66
C ASN A 137 -0.88 -26.34 -0.06
N VAL A 138 -0.15 -27.28 -0.65
CA VAL A 138 1.24 -27.52 -0.30
C VAL A 138 2.10 -26.34 -0.74
N ILE A 139 2.97 -25.88 0.13
CA ILE A 139 4.01 -24.89 -0.19
C ILE A 139 5.25 -25.68 -0.59
N ASP A 140 5.66 -25.50 -1.85
CA ASP A 140 6.77 -26.27 -2.43
C ASP A 140 8.12 -25.67 -2.02
N LYS A 141 8.19 -24.35 -1.90
CA LYS A 141 9.41 -23.64 -1.53
C LYS A 141 9.13 -22.33 -0.81
N ILE A 142 9.98 -21.99 0.16
CA ILE A 142 9.98 -20.73 0.88
C ILE A 142 11.37 -20.10 0.78
N ILE A 143 11.42 -18.80 0.47
CA ILE A 143 12.66 -18.02 0.46
C ILE A 143 12.41 -16.71 1.20
N ILE A 144 13.30 -16.35 2.14
CA ILE A 144 13.29 -15.04 2.76
C ILE A 144 14.56 -14.30 2.34
N ARG A 145 14.38 -13.04 1.92
CA ARG A 145 15.48 -12.13 1.55
C ARG A 145 15.45 -10.88 2.40
N ASP A 146 16.62 -10.33 2.67
CA ASP A 146 16.73 -9.01 3.28
C ASP A 146 16.43 -7.90 2.26
N ILE A 147 16.45 -6.64 2.73
CA ILE A 147 16.18 -5.45 1.90
C ILE A 147 17.21 -5.24 0.77
N TYR A 148 18.37 -5.92 0.81
CA TYR A 148 19.39 -5.90 -0.24
C TYR A 148 19.23 -7.04 -1.24
N GLY A 149 18.19 -7.88 -1.08
CA GLY A 149 17.94 -9.05 -1.93
C GLY A 149 18.76 -10.29 -1.58
N LYS A 150 19.60 -10.23 -0.52
CA LYS A 150 20.37 -11.40 -0.06
C LYS A 150 19.42 -12.41 0.56
N THR A 151 19.52 -13.66 0.12
CA THR A 151 18.76 -14.77 0.71
C THR A 151 19.29 -15.08 2.11
N VAL A 152 18.42 -15.03 3.11
CA VAL A 152 18.72 -15.27 4.52
C VAL A 152 18.05 -16.53 5.05
N TYR A 153 17.06 -17.07 4.33
CA TYR A 153 16.41 -18.33 4.65
C TYR A 153 15.90 -19.02 3.38
N ILE A 154 16.03 -20.35 3.31
CA ILE A 154 15.43 -21.19 2.27
C ILE A 154 14.87 -22.46 2.93
N ASP A 155 13.68 -22.87 2.51
CA ASP A 155 13.09 -24.17 2.79
C ASP A 155 12.41 -24.71 1.53
N ASP A 156 12.71 -25.92 1.15
CA ASP A 156 12.18 -26.65 -0.02
C ASP A 156 11.40 -27.92 0.39
N LYS A 157 10.98 -27.97 1.64
CA LYS A 157 10.17 -29.08 2.16
C LYS A 157 8.70 -28.83 1.89
N ASN A 158 8.09 -29.69 1.11
CA ASN A 158 6.67 -29.67 0.79
C ASN A 158 5.80 -29.81 2.04
N GLN A 159 5.12 -28.73 2.45
CA GLN A 159 4.25 -28.73 3.63
C GLN A 159 3.18 -27.63 3.56
N ARG A 160 2.05 -27.85 4.24
CA ARG A 160 0.94 -26.87 4.27
C ARG A 160 1.10 -25.80 5.35
N ASN A 161 1.76 -26.18 6.45
CA ASN A 161 1.98 -25.30 7.59
C ASN A 161 3.45 -25.29 7.94
N LYS A 162 4.02 -24.11 8.11
CA LYS A 162 5.43 -23.93 8.45
C LYS A 162 5.59 -22.91 9.56
N LEU A 163 6.19 -23.32 10.67
CA LEU A 163 6.75 -22.44 11.68
C LEU A 163 8.21 -22.14 11.32
N ILE A 164 8.55 -20.85 11.20
CA ILE A 164 9.90 -20.39 10.89
C ILE A 164 10.43 -19.63 12.11
N ASN A 165 11.63 -20.03 12.55
CA ASN A 165 12.34 -19.33 13.62
C ASN A 165 13.23 -18.24 12.99
N LEU A 166 12.95 -16.99 13.33
CA LEU A 166 13.64 -15.78 12.87
C LEU A 166 14.28 -15.01 14.05
N THR A 167 14.42 -15.63 15.22
CA THR A 167 14.97 -14.97 16.43
C THR A 167 16.40 -14.45 16.24
N ASN A 168 17.14 -15.00 15.30
CA ASN A 168 18.51 -14.55 14.96
C ASN A 168 18.53 -13.48 13.87
N PHE A 169 17.38 -13.04 13.37
CA PHE A 169 17.28 -12.01 12.36
C PHE A 169 17.27 -10.63 13.04
N GLN A 170 17.84 -9.64 12.40
CA GLN A 170 17.79 -8.27 12.90
C GLN A 170 16.39 -7.69 12.73
N SER A 171 15.99 -6.76 13.63
CA SER A 171 14.77 -6.00 13.46
C SER A 171 14.80 -5.24 12.14
N ASN A 172 13.98 -5.63 11.19
CA ASN A 172 13.92 -5.07 9.84
C ASN A 172 12.69 -5.62 9.08
N VAL A 173 12.50 -5.12 7.86
CA VAL A 173 11.58 -5.66 6.87
C VAL A 173 12.30 -6.70 6.01
N TYR A 174 11.66 -7.83 5.76
CA TYR A 174 12.15 -8.89 4.90
C TYR A 174 11.12 -9.21 3.82
N CYS A 175 11.61 -9.68 2.69
CA CYS A 175 10.78 -10.13 1.57
C CYS A 175 10.62 -11.66 1.69
N LEU A 176 9.40 -12.13 1.95
CA LEU A 176 9.02 -13.53 1.98
C LEU A 176 8.44 -13.93 0.64
N SER A 177 9.08 -14.89 -0.05
CA SER A 177 8.58 -15.47 -1.30
C SER A 177 8.28 -16.94 -1.09
N TYR A 178 7.17 -17.41 -1.63
CA TYR A 178 6.80 -18.84 -1.55
C TYR A 178 6.23 -19.32 -2.89
N LEU A 179 6.53 -20.58 -3.21
CA LEU A 179 6.09 -21.28 -4.41
C LEU A 179 4.93 -22.20 -4.08
N ILE A 180 3.81 -22.06 -4.77
CA ILE A 180 2.60 -22.86 -4.62
C ILE A 180 2.01 -23.11 -6.01
N ASN A 181 1.80 -24.38 -6.38
CA ASN A 181 1.24 -24.75 -7.68
C ASN A 181 1.99 -24.06 -8.85
N ASP A 182 3.31 -24.12 -8.84
CA ASP A 182 4.21 -23.51 -9.84
C ASP A 182 4.11 -21.97 -9.96
N LYS A 183 3.47 -21.29 -9.01
CA LYS A 183 3.40 -19.83 -8.95
C LYS A 183 4.16 -19.29 -7.75
N TRP A 184 4.99 -18.28 -8.00
CA TRP A 184 5.62 -17.50 -6.94
C TRP A 184 4.70 -16.40 -6.45
N GLU A 185 4.55 -16.32 -5.14
CA GLU A 185 3.93 -15.20 -4.46
C GLU A 185 4.91 -14.58 -3.48
N THR A 186 4.71 -13.31 -3.18
CA THR A 186 5.65 -12.55 -2.35
C THR A 186 4.88 -11.60 -1.45
N GLU A 187 5.32 -11.50 -0.19
CA GLU A 187 4.83 -10.53 0.77
C GLU A 187 5.96 -10.05 1.69
N TYR A 188 5.72 -8.97 2.42
CA TYR A 188 6.69 -8.43 3.36
C TYR A 188 6.36 -8.89 4.78
N ILE A 189 7.40 -9.26 5.52
CA ILE A 189 7.34 -9.57 6.95
C ILE A 189 8.21 -8.57 7.72
N VAL A 190 7.74 -8.17 8.89
CA VAL A 190 8.42 -7.24 9.78
C VAL A 190 8.88 -8.00 11.03
N ILE A 191 10.17 -7.94 11.32
CA ILE A 191 10.76 -8.49 12.55
C ILE A 191 11.07 -7.33 13.50
N GLN A 192 10.60 -7.44 14.75
CA GLN A 192 10.80 -6.46 15.80
C GLN A 192 11.26 -7.19 17.07
N HIS A 193 12.39 -6.78 17.63
CA HIS A 193 12.93 -7.26 18.92
C HIS A 193 13.05 -6.09 19.88
#